data_ab10ec89577d0d298d80713cbf5db753
#
_entry.id   ab10ec89577d0d298d80713cbf5db753
#
_cell.length_a   1.000
_cell.length_b   1.000
_cell.length_c   1.000
_cell.angle_alpha   90.00
_cell.angle_beta   90.00
_cell.angle_gamma   90.00
#
_symmetry.space_group_name_H-M   'P 1'
#
loop_
_entity.id
_entity.type
_entity.pdbx_description
1 polymer ?
#
loop_
_entity_poly.entity_id
_entity_poly.type
_entity_poly.pdbx_seq_one_letter_code
_entity_poly.pdbx_strand_id
1 'polypeptide(L)'
;MVEDVFSQNEKEIMDFYGLKGSLGKLRIRAKILRTWILHKSAYSSINSSWIIRMQRSRGVKIGKGCHVSPYVLIDLIYPSMINIGNNVTIGSNTMIFAHYNPTANALLKEHEYPREVKKVMISDGAVIGPGSIITAGTTVGKNSIIGAGSVVSNKIPDFSVVVGNPARVIKKIEF
;
A
#
# COMPACT_ATOMS: atom_id res chain seq x y z
N MET A 1 -3.17 29.49 -18.46
CA MET A 1 -3.46 29.28 -17.03
C MET A 1 -2.89 27.94 -16.64
N VAL A 2 -1.88 27.92 -15.78
CA VAL A 2 -1.36 26.64 -15.24
C VAL A 2 -2.50 26.06 -14.40
N GLU A 3 -3.01 24.89 -14.80
CA GLU A 3 -4.03 24.18 -14.03
C GLU A 3 -3.44 23.93 -12.64
N ASP A 4 -4.16 24.27 -11.58
CA ASP A 4 -3.68 24.10 -10.22
C ASP A 4 -3.33 22.62 -9.99
N VAL A 5 -2.13 22.34 -9.51
CA VAL A 5 -1.59 21.00 -9.26
C VAL A 5 -2.57 20.14 -8.44
N PHE A 6 -3.31 20.74 -7.52
CA PHE A 6 -4.33 20.02 -6.74
C PHE A 6 -5.51 19.59 -7.61
N SER A 7 -5.97 20.44 -8.53
CA SER A 7 -7.04 20.11 -9.48
C SER A 7 -6.64 18.98 -10.41
N GLN A 8 -5.41 18.99 -10.91
CA GLN A 8 -4.86 17.92 -11.75
C GLN A 8 -4.79 16.59 -10.99
N ASN A 9 -4.27 16.59 -9.75
CA ASN A 9 -4.23 15.40 -8.93
C ASN A 9 -5.62 14.85 -8.59
N GLU A 10 -6.58 15.73 -8.27
CA GLU A 10 -7.98 15.31 -8.03
C GLU A 10 -8.57 14.65 -9.26
N LYS A 11 -8.35 15.22 -10.45
CA LYS A 11 -8.81 14.68 -11.74
C LYS A 11 -8.24 13.28 -12.00
N GLU A 12 -6.94 13.09 -11.84
CA GLU A 12 -6.30 11.78 -12.02
C GLU A 12 -6.85 10.70 -11.08
N ILE A 13 -7.12 11.07 -9.81
CA ILE A 13 -7.75 10.14 -8.87
C ILE A 13 -9.19 9.83 -9.29
N MET A 14 -9.93 10.84 -9.75
CA MET A 14 -11.29 10.66 -10.27
C MET A 14 -11.32 9.73 -11.48
N ASP A 15 -10.40 9.92 -12.42
CA ASP A 15 -10.28 9.09 -13.63
C ASP A 15 -9.98 7.63 -13.29
N PHE A 16 -9.09 7.38 -12.31
CA PHE A 16 -8.83 6.03 -11.82
C PHE A 16 -10.08 5.35 -11.26
N TYR A 17 -10.96 6.10 -10.58
CA TYR A 17 -12.21 5.58 -10.02
C TYR A 17 -13.41 5.69 -10.97
N GLY A 18 -13.22 6.12 -12.23
CA GLY A 18 -14.28 6.30 -13.22
C GLY A 18 -15.31 7.37 -12.85
N LEU A 19 -14.91 8.40 -12.09
CA LEU A 19 -15.77 9.48 -11.62
C LEU A 19 -15.60 10.73 -12.48
N LYS A 20 -16.71 11.43 -12.79
CA LYS A 20 -16.72 12.63 -13.63
C LYS A 20 -17.57 13.75 -13.06
N GLY A 21 -17.26 14.98 -13.44
CA GLY A 21 -18.04 16.19 -13.12
C GLY A 21 -18.04 16.55 -11.62
N SER A 22 -18.88 17.53 -11.26
CA SER A 22 -18.95 18.07 -9.88
C SER A 22 -19.39 17.01 -8.85
N LEU A 23 -20.35 16.17 -9.21
CA LEU A 23 -20.80 15.05 -8.36
C LEU A 23 -19.66 14.02 -8.18
N GLY A 24 -18.85 13.79 -9.21
CA GLY A 24 -17.65 12.95 -9.11
C GLY A 24 -16.64 13.52 -8.12
N LYS A 25 -16.40 14.82 -8.14
CA LYS A 25 -15.53 15.52 -7.17
C LYS A 25 -16.04 15.32 -5.74
N LEU A 26 -17.32 15.52 -5.49
CA LEU A 26 -17.89 15.31 -4.16
C LEU A 26 -17.72 13.86 -3.69
N ARG A 27 -18.00 12.88 -4.57
CA ARG A 27 -17.84 11.45 -4.27
C ARG A 27 -16.41 11.05 -3.94
N ILE A 28 -15.43 11.56 -4.71
CA ILE A 28 -14.02 11.23 -4.43
C ILE A 28 -13.54 11.84 -3.12
N ARG A 29 -13.92 13.08 -2.83
CA ARG A 29 -13.61 13.74 -1.55
C ARG A 29 -14.21 12.99 -0.35
N ALA A 30 -15.47 12.60 -0.44
CA ALA A 30 -16.14 11.78 0.59
C ALA A 30 -15.45 10.41 0.75
N LYS A 31 -15.04 9.78 -0.35
CA LYS A 31 -14.28 8.51 -0.34
C LYS A 31 -12.93 8.67 0.35
N ILE A 32 -12.18 9.70 0.02
CA ILE A 32 -10.86 9.98 0.63
C ILE A 32 -11.03 10.26 2.12
N LEU A 33 -11.99 11.11 2.51
CA LEU A 33 -12.28 11.40 3.92
C LEU A 33 -12.65 10.13 4.69
N ARG A 34 -13.56 9.32 4.16
CA ARG A 34 -13.92 8.02 4.77
C ARG A 34 -12.70 7.12 4.92
N THR A 35 -11.87 7.02 3.89
CA THR A 35 -10.65 6.22 3.92
C THR A 35 -9.69 6.72 5.00
N TRP A 36 -9.52 8.03 5.12
CA TRP A 36 -8.66 8.65 6.13
C TRP A 36 -9.16 8.38 7.56
N ILE A 37 -10.47 8.54 7.82
CA ILE A 37 -11.07 8.28 9.14
C ILE A 37 -10.87 6.81 9.55
N LEU A 38 -11.18 5.87 8.66
CA LEU A 38 -11.01 4.44 8.92
C LEU A 38 -9.53 4.08 9.13
N HIS A 39 -8.63 4.67 8.36
CA HIS A 39 -7.20 4.47 8.54
C HIS A 39 -6.72 5.00 9.88
N LYS A 40 -7.10 6.23 10.25
CA LYS A 40 -6.76 6.82 11.56
C LYS A 40 -7.19 5.92 12.71
N SER A 41 -8.40 5.36 12.65
CA SER A 41 -8.91 4.42 13.65
C SER A 41 -8.12 3.10 13.70
N ALA A 42 -7.61 2.62 12.56
CA ALA A 42 -6.78 1.43 12.48
C ALA A 42 -5.34 1.70 12.97
N TYR A 43 -4.78 2.83 12.59
CA TYR A 43 -3.34 3.15 12.70
C TYR A 43 -2.82 3.09 14.13
N SER A 44 -3.54 3.66 15.08
CA SER A 44 -3.16 3.71 16.50
C SER A 44 -3.71 2.55 17.34
N SER A 45 -4.49 1.65 16.75
CA SER A 45 -5.07 0.53 17.48
C SER A 45 -4.04 -0.55 17.76
N ILE A 46 -4.07 -1.11 18.98
CA ILE A 46 -3.28 -2.30 19.35
C ILE A 46 -4.00 -3.62 19.01
N ASN A 47 -5.28 -3.54 18.63
CA ASN A 47 -6.09 -4.73 18.32
C ASN A 47 -5.99 -5.07 16.83
N SER A 48 -5.25 -6.13 16.50
CA SER A 48 -5.04 -6.57 15.12
C SER A 48 -6.34 -6.87 14.37
N SER A 49 -7.33 -7.48 15.02
CA SER A 49 -8.63 -7.78 14.38
C SER A 49 -9.37 -6.50 14.00
N TRP A 50 -9.31 -5.46 14.84
CA TRP A 50 -9.87 -4.14 14.53
C TRP A 50 -9.13 -3.48 13.37
N ILE A 51 -7.79 -3.49 13.38
CA ILE A 51 -6.96 -2.96 12.30
C ILE A 51 -7.38 -3.60 10.97
N ILE A 52 -7.41 -4.95 10.91
CA ILE A 52 -7.79 -5.71 9.72
C ILE A 52 -9.20 -5.36 9.26
N ARG A 53 -10.16 -5.26 10.17
CA ARG A 53 -11.55 -4.89 9.86
C ARG A 53 -11.63 -3.50 9.22
N MET A 54 -10.93 -2.51 9.78
CA MET A 54 -10.92 -1.14 9.24
C MET A 54 -10.23 -1.08 7.89
N GLN A 55 -9.13 -1.78 7.71
CA GLN A 55 -8.42 -1.84 6.43
C GLN A 55 -9.27 -2.52 5.33
N ARG A 56 -9.95 -3.63 5.66
CA ARG A 56 -10.92 -4.25 4.73
C ARG A 56 -12.05 -3.30 4.34
N SER A 57 -12.58 -2.52 5.29
CA SER A 57 -13.62 -1.53 5.04
C SER A 57 -13.16 -0.40 4.12
N ARG A 58 -11.85 -0.15 4.01
CA ARG A 58 -11.25 0.78 3.04
C ARG A 58 -11.09 0.16 1.65
N GLY A 59 -11.19 -1.15 1.53
CA GLY A 59 -11.04 -1.89 0.28
C GLY A 59 -9.74 -2.70 0.17
N VAL A 60 -8.89 -2.72 1.19
CA VAL A 60 -7.72 -3.63 1.23
C VAL A 60 -8.22 -5.07 1.29
N LYS A 61 -7.71 -5.92 0.43
CA LYS A 61 -7.99 -7.35 0.48
C LYS A 61 -7.03 -8.01 1.46
N ILE A 62 -7.55 -8.60 2.54
CA ILE A 62 -6.75 -9.29 3.56
C ILE A 62 -7.37 -10.65 3.80
N GLY A 63 -6.57 -11.70 3.73
CA GLY A 63 -6.97 -13.08 3.95
C GLY A 63 -7.26 -13.41 5.42
N LYS A 64 -7.41 -14.70 5.71
CA LYS A 64 -7.67 -15.22 7.07
C LYS A 64 -6.35 -15.45 7.83
N GLY A 65 -6.42 -15.48 9.16
CA GLY A 65 -5.26 -15.81 10.00
C GLY A 65 -4.15 -14.75 10.03
N CYS A 66 -4.40 -13.53 9.52
CA CYS A 66 -3.39 -12.48 9.47
C CYS A 66 -3.24 -11.76 10.83
N HIS A 67 -2.03 -11.27 11.06
CA HIS A 67 -1.71 -10.36 12.16
C HIS A 67 -1.15 -9.05 11.60
N VAL A 68 -1.75 -7.92 11.97
CA VAL A 68 -1.28 -6.58 11.60
C VAL A 68 -1.03 -5.80 12.88
N SER A 69 0.21 -5.38 13.05
CA SER A 69 0.65 -4.59 14.22
C SER A 69 0.20 -3.12 14.13
N PRO A 70 0.27 -2.36 15.22
CA PRO A 70 -0.02 -0.92 15.23
C PRO A 70 0.91 -0.13 14.29
N TYR A 71 0.46 1.06 13.91
CA TYR A 71 1.23 2.04 13.13
C TYR A 71 1.59 1.57 11.72
N VAL A 72 0.85 0.62 11.16
CA VAL A 72 1.01 0.22 9.76
C VAL A 72 0.29 1.22 8.86
N LEU A 73 1.06 1.90 7.99
CA LEU A 73 0.54 2.82 6.99
C LEU A 73 0.21 2.07 5.70
N ILE A 74 -1.05 2.00 5.34
CA ILE A 74 -1.50 1.44 4.06
C ILE A 74 -2.05 2.57 3.21
N ASP A 75 -1.67 2.60 1.93
CA ASP A 75 -2.04 3.62 0.94
C ASP A 75 -3.44 4.21 1.19
N LEU A 76 -3.49 5.54 1.29
CA LEU A 76 -4.73 6.26 1.62
C LEU A 76 -5.63 6.45 0.41
N ILE A 77 -5.07 6.50 -0.78
CA ILE A 77 -5.79 6.81 -2.02
C ILE A 77 -6.25 5.53 -2.73
N TYR A 78 -5.37 4.51 -2.80
CA TYR A 78 -5.60 3.28 -3.56
C TYR A 78 -5.56 2.00 -2.71
N PRO A 79 -6.27 1.93 -1.57
CA PRO A 79 -6.24 0.75 -0.69
C PRO A 79 -6.71 -0.53 -1.38
N SER A 80 -7.60 -0.43 -2.38
CA SER A 80 -8.09 -1.57 -3.16
C SER A 80 -7.02 -2.22 -4.08
N MET A 81 -5.89 -1.54 -4.27
CA MET A 81 -4.76 -2.07 -5.03
C MET A 81 -3.82 -2.94 -4.17
N ILE A 82 -4.11 -3.10 -2.88
CA ILE A 82 -3.29 -3.88 -1.96
C ILE A 82 -4.01 -5.18 -1.62
N ASN A 83 -3.35 -6.30 -1.91
CA ASN A 83 -3.82 -7.64 -1.64
C ASN A 83 -2.85 -8.35 -0.67
N ILE A 84 -3.37 -8.79 0.45
CA ILE A 84 -2.66 -9.53 1.49
C ILE A 84 -3.31 -10.91 1.59
N GLY A 85 -2.54 -11.95 1.44
CA GLY A 85 -2.97 -13.35 1.50
C GLY A 85 -3.37 -13.80 2.90
N ASN A 86 -3.39 -15.13 3.10
CA ASN A 86 -3.72 -15.75 4.38
C ASN A 86 -2.47 -15.90 5.26
N ASN A 87 -2.63 -15.90 6.58
CA ASN A 87 -1.57 -16.16 7.57
C ASN A 87 -0.37 -15.20 7.43
N VAL A 88 -0.61 -13.96 6.99
CA VAL A 88 0.43 -12.93 6.82
C VAL A 88 0.62 -12.18 8.13
N THR A 89 1.87 -11.92 8.49
CA THR A 89 2.24 -11.06 9.61
C THR A 89 2.84 -9.75 9.10
N ILE A 90 2.35 -8.61 9.60
CA ILE A 90 2.88 -7.28 9.26
C ILE A 90 3.30 -6.57 10.55
N GLY A 91 4.58 -6.29 10.64
CA GLY A 91 5.20 -5.61 11.79
C GLY A 91 4.84 -4.12 11.86
N SER A 92 5.01 -3.56 13.05
CA SER A 92 4.71 -2.14 13.32
C SER A 92 5.52 -1.20 12.42
N ASN A 93 4.96 -0.01 12.15
CA ASN A 93 5.59 1.03 11.33
C ASN A 93 5.92 0.61 9.89
N THR A 94 5.35 -0.50 9.41
CA THR A 94 5.44 -0.88 8.00
C THR A 94 4.61 0.08 7.14
N MET A 95 5.14 0.45 5.97
CA MET A 95 4.46 1.28 4.99
C MET A 95 4.22 0.47 3.71
N ILE A 96 2.99 0.55 3.17
CA ILE A 96 2.61 -0.17 1.94
C ILE A 96 1.95 0.82 0.99
N PHE A 97 2.62 1.13 -0.12
CA PHE A 97 2.16 2.08 -1.12
C PHE A 97 1.85 1.38 -2.44
N ALA A 98 0.72 1.72 -3.04
CA ALA A 98 0.28 1.20 -4.34
C ALA A 98 0.42 2.23 -5.47
N HIS A 99 1.01 3.40 -5.20
CA HIS A 99 1.21 4.43 -6.22
C HIS A 99 2.48 5.23 -6.02
N TYR A 100 2.95 5.81 -7.12
CA TYR A 100 3.95 6.88 -7.17
C TYR A 100 3.32 8.12 -7.77
N ASN A 101 3.70 9.29 -7.31
CA ASN A 101 3.24 10.54 -7.88
C ASN A 101 4.16 11.72 -7.52
N PRO A 102 4.83 12.37 -8.49
CA PRO A 102 5.55 13.61 -8.26
C PRO A 102 4.59 14.80 -8.18
N THR A 103 3.73 14.79 -7.16
CA THR A 103 2.52 15.59 -7.01
C THR A 103 2.68 17.08 -7.36
N ALA A 104 3.78 17.72 -6.92
CA ALA A 104 3.98 19.15 -7.10
C ALA A 104 4.93 19.51 -8.26
N ASN A 105 5.48 18.53 -8.95
CA ASN A 105 6.42 18.74 -10.06
C ASN A 105 5.77 18.38 -11.40
N ALA A 106 5.18 19.38 -12.05
CA ALA A 106 4.51 19.20 -13.34
C ALA A 106 5.49 18.70 -14.43
N LEU A 107 6.72 19.19 -14.45
CA LEU A 107 7.72 18.80 -15.45
C LEU A 107 8.03 17.31 -15.38
N LEU A 108 8.32 16.77 -14.19
CA LEU A 108 8.57 15.34 -14.02
C LEU A 108 7.34 14.51 -14.36
N LYS A 109 6.17 14.98 -13.98
CA LYS A 109 4.90 14.28 -14.16
C LYS A 109 4.49 14.15 -15.62
N GLU A 110 4.75 15.16 -16.43
CA GLU A 110 4.39 15.20 -17.84
C GLU A 110 5.36 14.43 -18.74
N HIS A 111 6.59 14.23 -18.30
CA HIS A 111 7.64 13.60 -19.10
C HIS A 111 7.99 12.18 -18.63
N GLU A 112 8.73 12.05 -17.54
CA GLU A 112 9.34 10.77 -17.19
C GLU A 112 8.63 10.03 -16.03
N TYR A 113 7.94 10.77 -15.17
CA TYR A 113 7.41 10.21 -13.92
C TYR A 113 5.92 10.52 -13.76
N PRO A 114 5.04 10.04 -14.65
CA PRO A 114 3.60 10.19 -14.47
C PRO A 114 3.14 9.47 -13.19
N ARG A 115 1.92 9.78 -12.76
CA ARG A 115 1.30 8.99 -11.71
C ARG A 115 1.18 7.53 -12.14
N GLU A 116 1.74 6.65 -11.36
CA GLU A 116 1.60 5.20 -11.55
C GLU A 116 0.84 4.58 -10.38
N VAL A 117 -0.14 3.74 -10.69
CA VAL A 117 -0.88 2.93 -9.70
C VAL A 117 -0.67 1.47 -10.04
N LYS A 118 0.03 0.74 -9.18
CA LYS A 118 0.37 -0.68 -9.39
C LYS A 118 -0.04 -1.52 -8.20
N LYS A 119 -0.58 -2.72 -8.45
CA LYS A 119 -0.95 -3.66 -7.38
C LYS A 119 0.24 -4.03 -6.52
N VAL A 120 0.00 -4.13 -5.21
CA VAL A 120 0.89 -4.78 -4.26
C VAL A 120 0.28 -6.11 -3.87
N MET A 121 1.07 -7.18 -3.94
CA MET A 121 0.69 -8.53 -3.58
C MET A 121 1.59 -9.03 -2.46
N ILE A 122 1.02 -9.40 -1.32
CA ILE A 122 1.73 -10.07 -0.23
C ILE A 122 1.10 -11.46 -0.12
N SER A 123 1.84 -12.49 -0.49
CA SER A 123 1.32 -13.85 -0.60
C SER A 123 1.16 -14.53 0.76
N ASP A 124 0.48 -15.69 0.76
CA ASP A 124 0.17 -16.45 1.97
C ASP A 124 1.43 -16.77 2.79
N GLY A 125 1.32 -16.67 4.11
CA GLY A 125 2.38 -17.02 5.04
C GLY A 125 3.56 -16.03 5.08
N ALA A 126 3.53 -14.95 4.32
CA ALA A 126 4.61 -13.97 4.31
C ALA A 126 4.71 -13.22 5.67
N VAL A 127 5.93 -12.89 6.05
CA VAL A 127 6.24 -12.09 7.24
C VAL A 127 6.93 -10.80 6.82
N ILE A 128 6.33 -9.66 7.16
CA ILE A 128 6.89 -8.34 6.91
C ILE A 128 7.42 -7.78 8.23
N GLY A 129 8.72 -7.63 8.32
CA GLY A 129 9.40 -7.08 9.49
C GLY A 129 9.03 -5.62 9.74
N PRO A 130 9.11 -5.16 11.01
CA PRO A 130 8.73 -3.79 11.38
C PRO A 130 9.57 -2.74 10.65
N GLY A 131 8.96 -1.59 10.37
CA GLY A 131 9.63 -0.48 9.70
C GLY A 131 9.95 -0.71 8.21
N SER A 132 9.47 -1.80 7.61
CA SER A 132 9.69 -2.07 6.18
C SER A 132 8.82 -1.19 5.30
N ILE A 133 9.29 -0.92 4.08
CA ILE A 133 8.56 -0.18 3.05
C ILE A 133 8.31 -1.10 1.86
N ILE A 134 7.06 -1.31 1.51
CA ILE A 134 6.62 -2.07 0.34
C ILE A 134 6.08 -1.09 -0.69
N THR A 135 6.75 -1.00 -1.84
CA THR A 135 6.39 -0.01 -2.86
C THR A 135 5.43 -0.57 -3.91
N ALA A 136 4.87 0.32 -4.72
CA ALA A 136 3.92 -0.02 -5.78
C ALA A 136 4.51 -1.05 -6.76
N GLY A 137 3.68 -2.03 -7.17
CA GLY A 137 4.10 -3.09 -8.08
C GLY A 137 4.82 -4.27 -7.43
N THR A 138 5.11 -4.21 -6.13
CA THR A 138 5.79 -5.28 -5.40
C THR A 138 4.93 -6.53 -5.27
N THR A 139 5.56 -7.68 -5.44
CA THR A 139 5.00 -8.98 -5.06
C THR A 139 5.93 -9.65 -4.05
N VAL A 140 5.42 -9.94 -2.86
CA VAL A 140 6.13 -10.75 -1.85
C VAL A 140 5.63 -12.20 -1.98
N GLY A 141 6.54 -13.11 -2.24
CA GLY A 141 6.25 -14.53 -2.43
C GLY A 141 5.76 -15.23 -1.16
N LYS A 142 5.20 -16.43 -1.33
CA LYS A 142 4.66 -17.25 -0.24
C LYS A 142 5.75 -17.60 0.78
N ASN A 143 5.38 -17.58 2.06
CA ASN A 143 6.26 -17.97 3.16
C ASN A 143 7.64 -17.27 3.13
N SER A 144 7.70 -16.05 2.57
CA SER A 144 8.92 -15.25 2.54
C SER A 144 8.97 -14.29 3.71
N ILE A 145 10.16 -13.96 4.16
CA ILE A 145 10.43 -13.08 5.28
C ILE A 145 11.13 -11.82 4.79
N ILE A 146 10.52 -10.68 5.01
CA ILE A 146 11.13 -9.37 4.81
C ILE A 146 11.69 -8.91 6.16
N GLY A 147 13.00 -8.72 6.23
CA GLY A 147 13.66 -8.24 7.44
C GLY A 147 13.27 -6.79 7.78
N ALA A 148 13.36 -6.45 9.06
CA ALA A 148 13.01 -5.13 9.56
C ALA A 148 13.75 -4.00 8.81
N GLY A 149 13.08 -2.88 8.58
CA GLY A 149 13.66 -1.71 7.92
C GLY A 149 13.99 -1.87 6.43
N SER A 150 13.55 -2.95 5.79
CA SER A 150 13.83 -3.21 4.37
C SER A 150 12.94 -2.39 3.45
N VAL A 151 13.49 -2.00 2.28
CA VAL A 151 12.74 -1.31 1.21
C VAL A 151 12.60 -2.25 0.01
N VAL A 152 11.38 -2.75 -0.21
CA VAL A 152 11.08 -3.75 -1.23
C VAL A 152 10.38 -3.08 -2.40
N SER A 153 11.02 -3.10 -3.56
CA SER A 153 10.51 -2.50 -4.82
C SER A 153 10.37 -3.52 -5.96
N ASN A 154 10.74 -4.78 -5.73
CA ASN A 154 10.80 -5.81 -6.75
C ASN A 154 9.97 -7.04 -6.34
N LYS A 155 9.84 -7.98 -7.28
CA LYS A 155 9.24 -9.28 -7.01
C LYS A 155 10.19 -10.12 -6.14
N ILE A 156 9.69 -10.57 -4.99
CA ILE A 156 10.38 -11.48 -4.08
C ILE A 156 9.88 -12.91 -4.36
N PRO A 157 10.79 -13.86 -4.59
CA PRO A 157 10.43 -15.27 -4.77
C PRO A 157 9.81 -15.86 -3.50
N ASP A 158 9.07 -16.96 -3.66
CA ASP A 158 8.58 -17.76 -2.54
C ASP A 158 9.75 -18.29 -1.68
N PHE A 159 9.50 -18.52 -0.40
CA PHE A 159 10.45 -19.14 0.54
C PHE A 159 11.81 -18.40 0.59
N SER A 160 11.78 -17.08 0.65
CA SER A 160 13.00 -16.27 0.64
C SER A 160 13.10 -15.39 1.88
N VAL A 161 14.31 -15.24 2.40
CA VAL A 161 14.64 -14.20 3.39
C VAL A 161 15.27 -13.03 2.66
N VAL A 162 14.75 -11.84 2.90
CA VAL A 162 15.08 -10.61 2.16
C VAL A 162 15.36 -9.49 3.14
N VAL A 163 16.43 -8.76 2.96
CA VAL A 163 16.81 -7.64 3.83
C VAL A 163 17.41 -6.48 3.03
N GLY A 164 17.40 -5.30 3.62
CA GLY A 164 18.16 -4.13 3.19
C GLY A 164 17.38 -3.08 2.41
N ASN A 165 18.06 -2.01 2.03
CA ASN A 165 17.58 -0.91 1.19
C ASN A 165 18.60 -0.58 0.11
N PRO A 166 18.35 -0.96 -1.17
CA PRO A 166 17.23 -1.76 -1.65
C PRO A 166 17.30 -3.22 -1.15
N ALA A 167 16.15 -3.84 -0.94
CA ALA A 167 16.05 -5.20 -0.40
C ALA A 167 16.61 -6.25 -1.37
N ARG A 168 17.37 -7.22 -0.83
CA ARG A 168 17.98 -8.34 -1.58
C ARG A 168 17.69 -9.65 -0.88
N VAL A 169 17.51 -10.71 -1.68
CA VAL A 169 17.42 -12.07 -1.16
C VAL A 169 18.79 -12.48 -0.60
N ILE A 170 18.82 -12.85 0.68
CA ILE A 170 20.04 -13.30 1.36
C ILE A 170 20.04 -14.78 1.66
N LYS A 171 18.85 -15.42 1.66
CA LYS A 171 18.71 -16.85 1.96
C LYS A 171 17.42 -17.40 1.32
N LYS A 172 17.45 -18.68 0.95
CA LYS A 172 16.27 -19.49 0.67
C LYS A 172 15.89 -20.29 1.94
N ILE A 173 14.57 -20.40 2.18
CA ILE A 173 14.03 -21.22 3.27
C ILE A 173 13.84 -22.62 2.72
N GLU A 174 14.46 -23.59 3.35
CA GLU A 174 14.34 -25.03 3.04
C GLU A 174 13.61 -25.71 4.21
N PHE A 175 12.79 -26.69 3.91
CA PHE A 175 12.04 -27.50 4.88
C PHE A 175 12.45 -28.96 4.79
#